data_54e776432d422f54592d94fa42799944
#
_entry.id   54e776432d422f54592d94fa42799944
#
_cell.length_a   1.000
_cell.length_b   1.000
_cell.length_c   1.000
_cell.angle_alpha   90.00
_cell.angle_beta   90.00
_cell.angle_gamma   90.00
#
_symmetry.space_group_name_H-M   'P 1'
#
loop_
_entity.id
_entity.type
_entity.pdbx_description
1 polymer ?
#
loop_
_entity_poly.entity_id
_entity_poly.type
_entity_poly.pdbx_seq_one_letter_code
_entity_poly.pdbx_strand_id
1 'polypeptide(L)'
;MRVLLFLLFSFAASATSCIVAQDKDVRGNEEYVKGLEAYRKGNLQDAVEFWNIAAKNGNAEAQCNLGSCYATGTGVGKDYVKAFEWYLKAARQGNDVAQCNLGNCYLNANGVEQDLSDAVKWYRKSAEQGNMTATAYLGICYKNGFGVSNDYEKAVGYLYKSADSGNAMAQNELAECYYFAYGVEQDLEEAAYWYSLAASNENPAAQYNLSVCYAVGEGIEADSAMAMKWLSRSAENGYARAQYELADCYYNGTGVPADKAEAVKWYRKAAEQGYIDAQYVLAGCYYAAEGVARSYKEAVRWYKAAAEQGDADAICQLANCYYTGNGVKLDIGKAMKWYKAAADAGSAEAMFCLAEEYYWGDALSMDIDKARELYLASAEGGFAPAYKALGDIYCDGIMFGTDFSKAFEYYMSAAEMGFADAQYSVATCYYNGKGVEQDFVEAVRWYIKAANQSHMDAKYQLAICHYNGFGVPVDYMKAVNYYAEAALAGNSSAQYELGMCYYNGQGVVRNVAEAKKWLEYAAAQEHEDAKKALKKIKKEK
;
A
#
# COMPACT_ATOMS: atom_id res chain seq x y z
N MET A 1 -7.55 -14.75 -8.97
CA MET A 1 -7.53 -15.04 -7.52
C MET A 1 -7.72 -13.79 -6.66
N ARG A 2 -7.14 -12.62 -6.99
CA ARG A 2 -7.31 -11.34 -6.25
C ARG A 2 -8.78 -10.84 -6.18
N VAL A 3 -9.58 -11.04 -7.23
CA VAL A 3 -11.00 -10.60 -7.27
C VAL A 3 -11.89 -11.40 -6.29
N LEU A 4 -11.58 -12.67 -6.02
CA LEU A 4 -12.35 -13.51 -5.09
C LEU A 4 -12.17 -13.07 -3.62
N LEU A 5 -10.98 -12.59 -3.24
CA LEU A 5 -10.72 -12.11 -1.88
C LEU A 5 -11.46 -10.78 -1.58
N PHE A 6 -11.57 -9.90 -2.57
CA PHE A 6 -12.27 -8.61 -2.42
C PHE A 6 -13.79 -8.78 -2.22
N LEU A 7 -14.40 -9.77 -2.85
CA LEU A 7 -15.82 -10.07 -2.69
C LEU A 7 -16.13 -10.71 -1.31
N LEU A 8 -15.17 -11.42 -0.70
CA LEU A 8 -15.35 -12.06 0.60
C LEU A 8 -15.56 -11.06 1.75
N PHE A 9 -15.00 -9.85 1.68
CA PHE A 9 -15.12 -8.83 2.73
C PHE A 9 -16.38 -7.97 2.63
N SER A 10 -16.92 -7.71 1.44
CA SER A 10 -18.16 -6.95 1.28
C SER A 10 -19.40 -7.75 1.68
N PHE A 11 -19.32 -9.08 1.72
CA PHE A 11 -20.43 -9.99 2.06
C PHE A 11 -20.67 -10.17 3.56
N ALA A 12 -19.73 -9.82 4.44
CA ALA A 12 -19.91 -9.95 5.88
C ALA A 12 -20.93 -8.95 6.46
N ALA A 13 -21.09 -7.79 5.80
CA ALA A 13 -22.03 -6.75 6.24
C ALA A 13 -23.51 -7.05 5.91
N SER A 14 -23.80 -7.92 4.95
CA SER A 14 -25.18 -8.22 4.53
C SER A 14 -25.89 -9.27 5.40
N ALA A 15 -25.17 -10.00 6.26
CA ALA A 15 -25.79 -11.01 7.13
C ALA A 15 -26.62 -10.42 8.29
N THR A 16 -26.45 -9.12 8.58
CA THR A 16 -27.13 -8.46 9.71
C THR A 16 -28.55 -7.99 9.42
N SER A 17 -28.99 -7.95 8.17
CA SER A 17 -30.33 -7.41 7.82
C SER A 17 -31.44 -8.44 7.59
N CYS A 18 -31.18 -9.73 7.76
CA CYS A 18 -32.12 -10.79 7.38
C CYS A 18 -32.99 -11.38 8.51
N ILE A 19 -33.19 -10.67 9.62
CA ILE A 19 -34.28 -11.01 10.52
C ILE A 19 -35.48 -10.17 10.10
N VAL A 20 -36.15 -10.60 9.02
CA VAL A 20 -37.34 -9.94 8.49
C VAL A 20 -38.56 -10.56 9.14
N ALA A 21 -39.34 -9.71 9.84
CA ALA A 21 -40.71 -10.01 10.10
C ALA A 21 -41.49 -9.83 8.77
N GLN A 22 -41.62 -10.88 7.96
CA GLN A 22 -42.60 -10.88 6.88
C GLN A 22 -43.97 -11.06 7.51
N ASP A 23 -44.83 -10.03 7.42
CA ASP A 23 -46.24 -10.06 7.78
C ASP A 23 -47.07 -10.88 6.76
N LYS A 24 -46.61 -12.08 6.40
CA LYS A 24 -47.40 -13.06 5.67
C LYS A 24 -47.97 -14.06 6.66
N ASP A 25 -49.28 -13.96 6.86
CA ASP A 25 -50.22 -14.85 7.53
C ASP A 25 -49.60 -15.92 8.47
N VAL A 26 -49.12 -15.47 9.63
CA VAL A 26 -48.51 -16.33 10.65
C VAL A 26 -49.60 -16.90 11.54
N ARG A 27 -50.66 -17.46 10.94
CA ARG A 27 -51.65 -18.20 11.67
C ARG A 27 -51.07 -19.58 11.99
N GLY A 28 -50.58 -19.73 13.20
CA GLY A 28 -50.35 -21.04 13.75
C GLY A 28 -49.02 -21.34 14.41
N ASN A 29 -48.14 -20.37 14.66
CA ASN A 29 -46.92 -20.68 15.41
C ASN A 29 -46.65 -19.64 16.51
N GLU A 30 -47.24 -19.87 17.67
CA GLU A 30 -47.14 -19.00 18.85
C GLU A 30 -45.68 -18.79 19.28
N GLU A 31 -44.83 -19.81 19.16
CA GLU A 31 -43.41 -19.76 19.52
C GLU A 31 -42.61 -18.87 18.56
N TYR A 32 -42.93 -18.86 17.26
CA TYR A 32 -42.29 -17.96 16.31
C TYR A 32 -42.56 -16.49 16.65
N VAL A 33 -43.82 -16.16 16.95
CA VAL A 33 -44.22 -14.80 17.34
C VAL A 33 -43.56 -14.38 18.66
N LYS A 34 -43.52 -15.26 19.67
CA LYS A 34 -42.80 -15.02 20.94
C LYS A 34 -41.32 -14.75 20.69
N GLY A 35 -40.69 -15.49 19.75
CA GLY A 35 -39.31 -15.27 19.34
C GLY A 35 -39.10 -13.88 18.72
N LEU A 36 -40.02 -13.44 17.85
CA LEU A 36 -39.98 -12.08 17.27
C LEU A 36 -40.11 -10.99 18.34
N GLU A 37 -41.02 -11.17 19.31
CA GLU A 37 -41.19 -10.22 20.41
C GLU A 37 -39.95 -10.18 21.31
N ALA A 38 -39.38 -11.33 21.66
CA ALA A 38 -38.15 -11.40 22.44
C ALA A 38 -37.00 -10.70 21.73
N TYR A 39 -36.85 -10.92 20.41
CA TYR A 39 -35.84 -10.26 19.59
C TYR A 39 -36.02 -8.74 19.57
N ARG A 40 -37.24 -8.23 19.35
CA ARG A 40 -37.55 -6.79 19.37
C ARG A 40 -37.25 -6.13 20.72
N LYS A 41 -37.35 -6.90 21.82
CA LYS A 41 -37.02 -6.44 23.19
C LYS A 41 -35.52 -6.55 23.51
N GLY A 42 -34.71 -7.09 22.60
CA GLY A 42 -33.26 -7.31 22.80
C GLY A 42 -32.94 -8.58 23.60
N ASN A 43 -33.93 -9.43 23.93
CA ASN A 43 -33.75 -10.70 24.63
C ASN A 43 -33.34 -11.78 23.61
N LEU A 44 -32.09 -11.74 23.14
CA LEU A 44 -31.64 -12.54 22.00
C LEU A 44 -31.60 -14.06 22.30
N GLN A 45 -31.26 -14.44 23.54
CA GLN A 45 -31.24 -15.83 23.95
C GLN A 45 -32.67 -16.44 23.98
N ASP A 46 -33.63 -15.73 24.56
CA ASP A 46 -35.03 -16.13 24.58
C ASP A 46 -35.59 -16.26 23.15
N ALA A 47 -35.23 -15.32 22.27
CA ALA A 47 -35.61 -15.35 20.86
C ALA A 47 -35.14 -16.64 20.18
N VAL A 48 -33.86 -17.01 20.38
CA VAL A 48 -33.29 -18.26 19.85
C VAL A 48 -33.98 -19.49 20.42
N GLU A 49 -34.32 -19.50 21.70
CA GLU A 49 -35.06 -20.63 22.32
C GLU A 49 -36.45 -20.80 21.70
N PHE A 50 -37.20 -19.73 21.57
CA PHE A 50 -38.52 -19.77 20.93
C PHE A 50 -38.45 -20.18 19.46
N TRP A 51 -37.50 -19.62 18.70
CA TRP A 51 -37.30 -20.01 17.30
C TRP A 51 -36.83 -21.46 17.15
N ASN A 52 -36.05 -21.98 18.08
CA ASN A 52 -35.62 -23.37 18.05
C ASN A 52 -36.81 -24.33 18.24
N ILE A 53 -37.80 -23.98 19.09
CA ILE A 53 -39.02 -24.74 19.25
C ILE A 53 -39.83 -24.67 17.96
N ALA A 54 -40.07 -23.46 17.43
CA ALA A 54 -40.83 -23.27 16.21
C ALA A 54 -40.19 -23.97 14.99
N ALA A 55 -38.84 -23.86 14.85
CA ALA A 55 -38.09 -24.49 13.78
C ALA A 55 -38.13 -26.03 13.82
N LYS A 56 -38.08 -26.62 15.01
CA LYS A 56 -38.29 -28.07 15.20
C LYS A 56 -39.69 -28.52 14.83
N ASN A 57 -40.68 -27.65 15.01
CA ASN A 57 -42.07 -27.87 14.61
C ASN A 57 -42.32 -27.63 13.12
N GLY A 58 -41.25 -27.29 12.36
CA GLY A 58 -41.31 -27.17 10.90
C GLY A 58 -41.54 -25.76 10.38
N ASN A 59 -41.62 -24.72 11.24
CA ASN A 59 -41.79 -23.34 10.76
C ASN A 59 -40.59 -22.87 9.97
N ALA A 60 -40.76 -22.52 8.69
CA ALA A 60 -39.69 -22.16 7.77
C ALA A 60 -39.05 -20.81 8.10
N GLU A 61 -39.84 -19.83 8.56
CA GLU A 61 -39.34 -18.51 8.98
C GLU A 61 -38.47 -18.63 10.23
N ALA A 62 -38.90 -19.44 11.22
CA ALA A 62 -38.11 -19.73 12.41
C ALA A 62 -36.82 -20.47 12.08
N GLN A 63 -36.84 -21.40 11.13
CA GLN A 63 -35.64 -22.08 10.64
C GLN A 63 -34.69 -21.09 9.98
N CYS A 64 -35.18 -20.16 9.14
CA CYS A 64 -34.37 -19.12 8.52
C CYS A 64 -33.75 -18.20 9.57
N ASN A 65 -34.54 -17.68 10.53
CA ASN A 65 -34.06 -16.83 11.60
C ASN A 65 -33.01 -17.52 12.49
N LEU A 66 -33.26 -18.80 12.83
CA LEU A 66 -32.30 -19.59 13.60
C LEU A 66 -30.99 -19.81 12.82
N GLY A 67 -31.07 -20.05 11.51
CA GLY A 67 -29.93 -20.10 10.64
C GLY A 67 -29.11 -18.78 10.68
N SER A 68 -29.81 -17.65 10.64
CA SER A 68 -29.18 -16.32 10.76
C SER A 68 -28.52 -16.10 12.13
N CYS A 69 -29.17 -16.55 13.21
CA CYS A 69 -28.59 -16.49 14.55
C CYS A 69 -27.28 -17.28 14.66
N TYR A 70 -27.22 -18.49 14.11
CA TYR A 70 -25.99 -19.28 14.08
C TYR A 70 -24.93 -18.68 13.14
N ALA A 71 -25.33 -18.10 12.02
CA ALA A 71 -24.38 -17.47 11.09
C ALA A 71 -23.70 -16.25 11.68
N THR A 72 -24.44 -15.45 12.48
CA THR A 72 -23.93 -14.20 13.07
C THR A 72 -23.40 -14.36 14.50
N GLY A 73 -23.82 -15.38 15.22
CA GLY A 73 -23.58 -15.55 16.65
C GLY A 73 -24.57 -14.78 17.54
N THR A 74 -25.71 -14.37 16.99
CA THR A 74 -26.73 -13.57 17.70
C THR A 74 -27.53 -14.42 18.67
N GLY A 75 -27.36 -14.20 19.96
CA GLY A 75 -28.02 -14.96 21.02
C GLY A 75 -27.56 -16.43 21.18
N VAL A 76 -26.60 -16.85 20.35
CA VAL A 76 -26.04 -18.21 20.33
C VAL A 76 -24.61 -18.17 19.82
N GLY A 77 -23.80 -19.16 20.16
CA GLY A 77 -22.44 -19.25 19.59
C GLY A 77 -22.45 -19.40 18.07
N LYS A 78 -21.58 -18.69 17.38
CA LYS A 78 -21.45 -18.73 15.92
C LYS A 78 -21.11 -20.15 15.43
N ASP A 79 -21.90 -20.67 14.48
CA ASP A 79 -21.73 -22.02 13.93
C ASP A 79 -22.30 -22.08 12.50
N TYR A 80 -21.41 -21.98 11.52
CA TYR A 80 -21.81 -21.99 10.11
C TYR A 80 -22.42 -23.33 9.64
N VAL A 81 -22.02 -24.46 10.24
CA VAL A 81 -22.58 -25.77 9.87
C VAL A 81 -24.05 -25.83 10.27
N LYS A 82 -24.38 -25.43 11.51
CA LYS A 82 -25.78 -25.34 11.95
C LYS A 82 -26.56 -24.30 11.16
N ALA A 83 -25.95 -23.15 10.82
CA ALA A 83 -26.61 -22.15 9.97
C ALA A 83 -27.00 -22.74 8.62
N PHE A 84 -26.08 -23.42 7.95
CA PHE A 84 -26.34 -24.13 6.69
C PHE A 84 -27.47 -25.15 6.81
N GLU A 85 -27.45 -25.99 7.83
CA GLU A 85 -28.48 -27.01 8.04
C GLU A 85 -29.89 -26.41 8.20
N TRP A 86 -29.99 -25.30 8.94
CA TRP A 86 -31.27 -24.63 9.15
C TRP A 86 -31.72 -23.89 7.89
N TYR A 87 -30.84 -23.20 7.18
CA TYR A 87 -31.16 -22.58 5.90
C TYR A 87 -31.61 -23.63 4.87
N LEU A 88 -30.96 -24.79 4.81
CA LEU A 88 -31.33 -25.88 3.90
C LEU A 88 -32.75 -26.38 4.18
N LYS A 89 -33.13 -26.52 5.45
CA LYS A 89 -34.50 -26.94 5.83
C LYS A 89 -35.53 -25.90 5.40
N ALA A 90 -35.30 -24.61 5.68
CA ALA A 90 -36.19 -23.52 5.30
C ALA A 90 -36.27 -23.35 3.77
N ALA A 91 -35.15 -23.40 3.07
CA ALA A 91 -35.06 -23.27 1.61
C ALA A 91 -35.81 -24.38 0.87
N ARG A 92 -35.79 -25.63 1.40
CA ARG A 92 -36.54 -26.75 0.86
C ARG A 92 -38.04 -26.57 1.01
N GLN A 93 -38.49 -25.80 1.99
CA GLN A 93 -39.91 -25.44 2.18
C GLN A 93 -40.33 -24.24 1.32
N GLY A 94 -39.41 -23.66 0.54
CA GLY A 94 -39.68 -22.54 -0.36
C GLY A 94 -39.40 -21.14 0.23
N ASN A 95 -38.85 -21.03 1.46
CA ASN A 95 -38.54 -19.73 2.02
C ASN A 95 -37.48 -19.04 1.17
N ASP A 96 -37.81 -17.91 0.54
CA ASP A 96 -36.96 -17.17 -0.42
C ASP A 96 -35.73 -16.57 0.23
N VAL A 97 -35.83 -16.06 1.45
CA VAL A 97 -34.69 -15.50 2.21
C VAL A 97 -33.70 -16.63 2.56
N ALA A 98 -34.20 -17.78 2.99
CA ALA A 98 -33.33 -18.92 3.28
C ALA A 98 -32.66 -19.46 2.01
N GLN A 99 -33.35 -19.45 0.87
CA GLN A 99 -32.76 -19.83 -0.42
C GLN A 99 -31.62 -18.88 -0.80
N CYS A 100 -31.80 -17.56 -0.62
CA CYS A 100 -30.73 -16.58 -0.82
C CYS A 100 -29.54 -16.85 0.11
N ASN A 101 -29.79 -17.03 1.41
CA ASN A 101 -28.75 -17.30 2.40
C ASN A 101 -28.05 -18.65 2.17
N LEU A 102 -28.75 -19.65 1.69
CA LEU A 102 -28.16 -20.94 1.30
C LEU A 102 -27.23 -20.76 0.08
N GLY A 103 -27.62 -19.93 -0.88
CA GLY A 103 -26.74 -19.52 -1.98
C GLY A 103 -25.44 -18.86 -1.46
N ASN A 104 -25.54 -17.98 -0.46
CA ASN A 104 -24.39 -17.38 0.20
C ASN A 104 -23.51 -18.43 0.91
N CYS A 105 -24.11 -19.45 1.54
CA CYS A 105 -23.34 -20.53 2.16
C CYS A 105 -22.49 -21.29 1.14
N TYR A 106 -23.05 -21.66 -0.01
CA TYR A 106 -22.31 -22.32 -1.08
C TYR A 106 -21.26 -21.42 -1.75
N LEU A 107 -21.57 -20.12 -1.93
CA LEU A 107 -20.64 -19.17 -2.50
C LEU A 107 -19.37 -18.99 -1.65
N ASN A 108 -19.55 -18.93 -0.31
CA ASN A 108 -18.49 -18.55 0.63
C ASN A 108 -17.91 -19.75 1.43
N ALA A 109 -18.29 -20.97 1.13
CA ALA A 109 -17.91 -22.16 1.89
C ALA A 109 -18.32 -22.08 3.39
N ASN A 110 -19.44 -21.43 3.72
CA ASN A 110 -19.89 -21.25 5.08
C ASN A 110 -20.70 -22.47 5.54
N GLY A 111 -20.04 -23.38 6.28
CA GLY A 111 -20.65 -24.60 6.81
C GLY A 111 -20.88 -25.71 5.79
N VAL A 112 -20.41 -25.53 4.56
CA VAL A 112 -20.50 -26.49 3.45
C VAL A 112 -19.28 -26.26 2.55
N GLU A 113 -18.89 -27.25 1.76
CA GLU A 113 -17.90 -27.08 0.70
C GLU A 113 -18.39 -26.08 -0.37
N GLN A 114 -17.50 -25.28 -0.91
CA GLN A 114 -17.85 -24.27 -1.91
C GLN A 114 -18.41 -24.93 -3.16
N ASP A 115 -19.58 -24.50 -3.61
CA ASP A 115 -20.19 -24.88 -4.88
C ASP A 115 -20.90 -23.69 -5.54
N LEU A 116 -20.20 -23.05 -6.46
CA LEU A 116 -20.71 -21.87 -7.16
C LEU A 116 -21.94 -22.19 -8.03
N SER A 117 -22.04 -23.40 -8.58
CA SER A 117 -23.18 -23.83 -9.37
C SER A 117 -24.45 -23.99 -8.51
N ASP A 118 -24.30 -24.58 -7.33
CA ASP A 118 -25.40 -24.69 -6.39
C ASP A 118 -25.79 -23.34 -5.79
N ALA A 119 -24.82 -22.44 -5.57
CA ALA A 119 -25.11 -21.06 -5.18
C ALA A 119 -26.06 -20.38 -6.19
N VAL A 120 -25.73 -20.44 -7.48
CA VAL A 120 -26.58 -19.86 -8.57
C VAL A 120 -27.94 -20.51 -8.64
N LYS A 121 -28.06 -21.83 -8.47
CA LYS A 121 -29.34 -22.51 -8.45
C LYS A 121 -30.26 -22.01 -7.33
N TRP A 122 -29.71 -21.78 -6.15
CA TRP A 122 -30.49 -21.30 -5.02
C TRP A 122 -30.84 -19.81 -5.15
N TYR A 123 -29.92 -18.98 -5.63
CA TYR A 123 -30.24 -17.57 -5.95
C TYR A 123 -31.36 -17.46 -7.00
N ARG A 124 -31.32 -18.31 -8.04
CA ARG A 124 -32.38 -18.32 -9.07
C ARG A 124 -33.75 -18.64 -8.46
N LYS A 125 -33.85 -19.68 -7.64
CA LYS A 125 -35.10 -20.01 -6.96
C LYS A 125 -35.63 -18.89 -6.08
N SER A 126 -34.75 -18.22 -5.37
CA SER A 126 -35.07 -17.06 -4.54
C SER A 126 -35.53 -15.85 -5.38
N ALA A 127 -34.81 -15.55 -6.44
CA ALA A 127 -35.10 -14.43 -7.35
C ALA A 127 -36.42 -14.63 -8.12
N GLU A 128 -36.76 -15.87 -8.49
CA GLU A 128 -38.04 -16.24 -9.11
C GLU A 128 -39.23 -15.94 -8.19
N GLN A 129 -39.02 -15.94 -6.87
CA GLN A 129 -40.03 -15.54 -5.88
C GLN A 129 -40.04 -14.02 -5.60
N GLY A 130 -39.20 -13.24 -6.31
CA GLY A 130 -39.16 -11.79 -6.17
C GLY A 130 -38.14 -11.27 -5.15
N ASN A 131 -37.26 -12.12 -4.64
CA ASN A 131 -36.19 -11.65 -3.74
C ASN A 131 -35.15 -10.83 -4.49
N MET A 132 -35.13 -9.51 -4.26
CA MET A 132 -34.24 -8.58 -4.97
C MET A 132 -32.78 -8.73 -4.56
N THR A 133 -32.49 -9.16 -3.35
CA THR A 133 -31.11 -9.47 -2.92
C THR A 133 -30.56 -10.66 -3.71
N ALA A 134 -31.33 -11.72 -3.87
CA ALA A 134 -30.94 -12.86 -4.70
C ALA A 134 -30.83 -12.49 -6.19
N THR A 135 -31.69 -11.58 -6.66
CA THR A 135 -31.62 -11.02 -8.00
C THR A 135 -30.30 -10.27 -8.22
N ALA A 136 -29.84 -9.46 -7.25
CA ALA A 136 -28.54 -8.81 -7.28
C ALA A 136 -27.39 -9.83 -7.34
N TYR A 137 -27.43 -10.86 -6.48
CA TYR A 137 -26.40 -11.92 -6.51
C TYR A 137 -26.35 -12.67 -7.84
N LEU A 138 -27.48 -12.91 -8.49
CA LEU A 138 -27.47 -13.46 -9.85
C LEU A 138 -26.77 -12.55 -10.84
N GLY A 139 -27.05 -11.25 -10.80
CA GLY A 139 -26.35 -10.26 -11.61
C GLY A 139 -24.84 -10.32 -11.40
N ILE A 140 -24.39 -10.36 -10.15
CA ILE A 140 -22.98 -10.49 -9.78
C ILE A 140 -22.39 -11.82 -10.29
N CYS A 141 -23.12 -12.92 -10.16
CA CYS A 141 -22.67 -14.22 -10.67
C CYS A 141 -22.47 -14.19 -12.19
N TYR A 142 -23.39 -13.62 -12.95
CA TYR A 142 -23.24 -13.47 -14.40
C TYR A 142 -22.14 -12.46 -14.79
N LYS A 143 -21.96 -11.36 -14.03
CA LYS A 143 -20.88 -10.39 -14.25
C LYS A 143 -19.50 -11.03 -14.10
N ASN A 144 -19.31 -11.89 -13.10
CA ASN A 144 -18.01 -12.44 -12.73
C ASN A 144 -17.77 -13.89 -13.18
N GLY A 145 -18.79 -14.57 -13.75
CA GLY A 145 -18.69 -15.95 -14.17
C GLY A 145 -18.71 -16.94 -13.00
N PHE A 146 -19.35 -16.61 -11.86
CA PHE A 146 -19.43 -17.48 -10.69
C PHE A 146 -20.51 -18.55 -10.85
N GLY A 147 -20.11 -19.79 -11.08
CA GLY A 147 -21.02 -20.93 -11.25
C GLY A 147 -21.88 -20.90 -12.52
N VAL A 148 -21.69 -19.90 -13.35
CA VAL A 148 -22.27 -19.72 -14.69
C VAL A 148 -21.23 -19.12 -15.62
N SER A 149 -21.41 -19.24 -16.94
CA SER A 149 -20.61 -18.48 -17.90
C SER A 149 -20.85 -16.99 -17.72
N ASN A 150 -19.77 -16.21 -17.83
CA ASN A 150 -19.86 -14.75 -17.82
C ASN A 150 -20.82 -14.28 -18.93
N ASP A 151 -21.77 -13.41 -18.57
CA ASP A 151 -22.76 -12.85 -19.48
C ASP A 151 -23.17 -11.45 -18.96
N TYR A 152 -22.48 -10.43 -19.46
CA TYR A 152 -22.67 -9.06 -18.99
C TYR A 152 -24.06 -8.49 -19.30
N GLU A 153 -24.69 -8.88 -20.41
CA GLU A 153 -26.03 -8.39 -20.76
C GLU A 153 -27.06 -8.92 -19.74
N LYS A 154 -27.00 -10.23 -19.41
CA LYS A 154 -27.84 -10.78 -18.35
C LYS A 154 -27.52 -10.19 -16.99
N ALA A 155 -26.23 -9.95 -16.69
CA ALA A 155 -25.82 -9.32 -15.45
C ALA A 155 -26.50 -7.96 -15.27
N VAL A 156 -26.41 -7.10 -16.28
CA VAL A 156 -27.06 -5.78 -16.27
C VAL A 156 -28.58 -5.90 -16.09
N GLY A 157 -29.24 -6.84 -16.78
CA GLY A 157 -30.68 -7.04 -16.64
C GLY A 157 -31.10 -7.40 -15.20
N TYR A 158 -30.35 -8.29 -14.52
CA TYR A 158 -30.61 -8.62 -13.13
C TYR A 158 -30.25 -7.48 -12.16
N LEU A 159 -29.10 -6.83 -12.38
CA LEU A 159 -28.64 -5.71 -11.56
C LEU A 159 -29.59 -4.53 -11.65
N TYR A 160 -30.01 -4.15 -12.85
CA TYR A 160 -30.99 -3.07 -13.04
C TYR A 160 -32.29 -3.33 -12.30
N LYS A 161 -32.86 -4.53 -12.45
CA LYS A 161 -34.10 -4.91 -11.77
C LYS A 161 -33.98 -4.80 -10.23
N SER A 162 -32.85 -5.17 -9.68
CA SER A 162 -32.60 -5.08 -8.24
C SER A 162 -32.28 -3.66 -7.80
N ALA A 163 -31.50 -2.90 -8.60
CA ALA A 163 -31.12 -1.52 -8.32
C ALA A 163 -32.34 -0.58 -8.30
N ASP A 164 -33.26 -0.76 -9.24
CA ASP A 164 -34.53 -0.01 -9.32
C ASP A 164 -35.41 -0.23 -8.07
N SER A 165 -35.30 -1.40 -7.45
CA SER A 165 -35.98 -1.68 -6.16
C SER A 165 -35.31 -1.03 -4.94
N GLY A 166 -34.20 -0.30 -5.11
CA GLY A 166 -33.46 0.35 -4.05
C GLY A 166 -32.34 -0.49 -3.41
N ASN A 167 -32.00 -1.65 -3.99
CA ASN A 167 -30.90 -2.46 -3.46
C ASN A 167 -29.56 -1.78 -3.70
N ALA A 168 -28.93 -1.28 -2.64
CA ALA A 168 -27.69 -0.50 -2.72
C ALA A 168 -26.49 -1.29 -3.30
N MET A 169 -26.43 -2.60 -3.07
CA MET A 169 -25.38 -3.44 -3.66
C MET A 169 -25.57 -3.53 -5.18
N ALA A 170 -26.80 -3.76 -5.65
CA ALA A 170 -27.09 -3.81 -7.08
C ALA A 170 -26.88 -2.46 -7.76
N GLN A 171 -27.20 -1.35 -7.08
CA GLN A 171 -26.92 0.00 -7.58
C GLN A 171 -25.43 0.22 -7.79
N ASN A 172 -24.57 -0.17 -6.82
CA ASN A 172 -23.11 -0.07 -6.98
C ASN A 172 -22.61 -0.94 -8.15
N GLU A 173 -23.07 -2.19 -8.23
CA GLU A 173 -22.63 -3.11 -9.27
C GLU A 173 -23.10 -2.68 -10.69
N LEU A 174 -24.29 -2.08 -10.77
CA LEU A 174 -24.80 -1.52 -12.01
C LEU A 174 -24.02 -0.28 -12.42
N ALA A 175 -23.67 0.59 -11.46
CA ALA A 175 -22.79 1.74 -11.71
C ALA A 175 -21.43 1.30 -12.29
N GLU A 176 -20.83 0.24 -11.76
CA GLU A 176 -19.61 -0.35 -12.32
C GLU A 176 -19.81 -0.85 -13.76
N CYS A 177 -20.98 -1.41 -14.08
CA CYS A 177 -21.28 -1.83 -15.46
C CYS A 177 -21.27 -0.64 -16.43
N TYR A 178 -21.86 0.48 -16.07
CA TYR A 178 -21.82 1.70 -16.88
C TYR A 178 -20.42 2.33 -16.93
N TYR A 179 -19.68 2.30 -15.80
CA TYR A 179 -18.34 2.87 -15.72
C TYR A 179 -17.33 2.12 -16.60
N PHE A 180 -17.37 0.78 -16.59
CA PHE A 180 -16.42 -0.07 -17.32
C PHE A 180 -16.96 -0.63 -18.65
N ALA A 181 -18.15 -0.26 -19.08
CA ALA A 181 -18.81 -0.78 -20.29
C ALA A 181 -19.08 -2.31 -20.25
N TYR A 182 -19.47 -2.85 -19.09
CA TYR A 182 -19.82 -4.26 -18.96
C TYR A 182 -21.28 -4.53 -19.36
N GLY A 183 -21.52 -4.99 -20.60
CA GLY A 183 -22.83 -5.34 -21.12
C GLY A 183 -23.74 -4.15 -21.45
N VAL A 184 -23.22 -2.94 -21.36
CA VAL A 184 -23.81 -1.66 -21.76
C VAL A 184 -22.74 -0.77 -22.37
N GLU A 185 -23.12 0.26 -23.10
CA GLU A 185 -22.19 1.33 -23.50
C GLU A 185 -21.70 2.08 -22.27
N GLN A 186 -20.45 2.55 -22.32
CA GLN A 186 -19.91 3.36 -21.23
C GLN A 186 -20.72 4.65 -21.08
N ASP A 187 -21.19 4.88 -19.87
CA ASP A 187 -21.88 6.12 -19.52
C ASP A 187 -21.47 6.52 -18.09
N LEU A 188 -20.55 7.51 -18.02
CA LEU A 188 -20.02 7.97 -16.74
C LEU A 188 -21.05 8.78 -15.93
N GLU A 189 -21.99 9.47 -16.60
CA GLU A 189 -23.06 10.22 -15.91
C GLU A 189 -24.02 9.24 -15.25
N GLU A 190 -24.41 8.19 -15.96
CA GLU A 190 -25.27 7.14 -15.43
C GLU A 190 -24.55 6.35 -14.31
N ALA A 191 -23.25 6.09 -14.46
CA ALA A 191 -22.45 5.48 -13.41
C ALA A 191 -22.44 6.32 -12.12
N ALA A 192 -22.15 7.63 -12.23
CA ALA A 192 -22.16 8.55 -11.09
C ALA A 192 -23.55 8.66 -10.44
N TYR A 193 -24.61 8.64 -11.23
CA TYR A 193 -25.99 8.60 -10.72
C TYR A 193 -26.25 7.38 -9.84
N TRP A 194 -25.95 6.17 -10.35
CA TRP A 194 -26.16 4.94 -9.59
C TRP A 194 -25.24 4.83 -8.38
N TYR A 195 -23.97 5.30 -8.48
CA TYR A 195 -23.10 5.41 -7.29
C TYR A 195 -23.70 6.35 -6.24
N SER A 196 -24.30 7.49 -6.66
CA SER A 196 -24.90 8.44 -5.71
C SER A 196 -26.10 7.86 -4.97
N LEU A 197 -26.93 7.07 -5.64
CA LEU A 197 -28.05 6.35 -5.02
C LEU A 197 -27.54 5.29 -4.03
N ALA A 198 -26.59 4.47 -4.45
CA ALA A 198 -26.01 3.44 -3.59
C ALA A 198 -25.29 4.04 -2.37
N ALA A 199 -24.56 5.15 -2.56
CA ALA A 199 -23.87 5.86 -1.49
C ALA A 199 -24.86 6.49 -0.49
N SER A 200 -25.98 7.01 -0.97
CA SER A 200 -27.07 7.55 -0.13
C SER A 200 -27.76 6.45 0.67
N ASN A 201 -27.79 5.24 0.14
CA ASN A 201 -28.27 4.02 0.80
C ASN A 201 -27.17 3.33 1.63
N GLU A 202 -26.15 4.08 2.04
CA GLU A 202 -25.07 3.69 2.95
C GLU A 202 -24.18 2.53 2.46
N ASN A 203 -24.12 2.28 1.15
CA ASN A 203 -23.16 1.33 0.60
C ASN A 203 -21.73 1.91 0.66
N PRO A 204 -20.81 1.31 1.45
CA PRO A 204 -19.49 1.92 1.66
C PRO A 204 -18.61 1.90 0.41
N ALA A 205 -18.74 0.88 -0.45
CA ALA A 205 -18.00 0.80 -1.71
C ALA A 205 -18.46 1.89 -2.68
N ALA A 206 -19.79 2.10 -2.78
CA ALA A 206 -20.34 3.17 -3.61
C ALA A 206 -19.97 4.57 -3.11
N GLN A 207 -19.90 4.79 -1.79
CA GLN A 207 -19.41 6.03 -1.20
C GLN A 207 -17.96 6.30 -1.63
N TYR A 208 -17.12 5.27 -1.63
CA TYR A 208 -15.75 5.36 -2.13
C TYR A 208 -15.73 5.66 -3.64
N ASN A 209 -16.46 4.91 -4.46
CA ASN A 209 -16.50 5.11 -5.90
C ASN A 209 -17.02 6.52 -6.26
N LEU A 210 -18.04 7.01 -5.57
CA LEU A 210 -18.55 8.37 -5.72
C LEU A 210 -17.50 9.42 -5.32
N SER A 211 -16.70 9.17 -4.29
CA SER A 211 -15.59 10.06 -3.91
C SER A 211 -14.56 10.17 -5.03
N VAL A 212 -14.26 9.07 -5.72
CA VAL A 212 -13.37 9.06 -6.88
C VAL A 212 -13.97 9.84 -8.04
N CYS A 213 -15.27 9.66 -8.36
CA CYS A 213 -15.96 10.43 -9.40
C CYS A 213 -15.84 11.94 -9.13
N TYR A 214 -16.06 12.41 -7.90
CA TYR A 214 -15.87 13.82 -7.53
C TYR A 214 -14.42 14.29 -7.58
N ALA A 215 -13.47 13.42 -7.26
CA ALA A 215 -12.05 13.79 -7.26
C ALA A 215 -11.51 14.01 -8.68
N VAL A 216 -11.94 13.18 -9.63
CA VAL A 216 -11.46 13.20 -11.03
C VAL A 216 -12.37 14.04 -11.95
N GLY A 217 -13.65 14.17 -11.62
CA GLY A 217 -14.66 14.84 -12.47
C GLY A 217 -15.23 13.89 -13.53
N GLU A 218 -15.36 12.61 -13.23
CA GLU A 218 -15.91 11.60 -14.14
C GLU A 218 -17.40 11.40 -13.89
N GLY A 219 -18.21 11.74 -14.89
CA GLY A 219 -19.68 11.67 -14.84
C GLY A 219 -20.35 12.70 -13.94
N ILE A 220 -19.57 13.51 -13.23
CA ILE A 220 -20.02 14.58 -12.36
C ILE A 220 -18.94 15.67 -12.30
N GLU A 221 -19.33 16.93 -12.08
CA GLU A 221 -18.37 18.02 -11.94
C GLU A 221 -17.42 17.77 -10.76
N ALA A 222 -16.11 17.99 -10.99
CA ALA A 222 -15.08 17.77 -9.98
C ALA A 222 -15.30 18.68 -8.76
N ASP A 223 -15.33 18.09 -7.58
CA ASP A 223 -15.47 18.78 -6.29
C ASP A 223 -14.65 18.08 -5.21
N SER A 224 -13.49 18.66 -4.88
CA SER A 224 -12.58 18.08 -3.88
C SER A 224 -13.18 18.01 -2.47
N ALA A 225 -14.10 18.92 -2.11
CA ALA A 225 -14.75 18.90 -0.81
C ALA A 225 -15.76 17.75 -0.72
N MET A 226 -16.54 17.53 -1.81
CA MET A 226 -17.44 16.38 -1.91
C MET A 226 -16.68 15.06 -1.98
N ALA A 227 -15.57 15.00 -2.72
CA ALA A 227 -14.70 13.85 -2.76
C ALA A 227 -14.25 13.44 -1.34
N MET A 228 -13.68 14.39 -0.58
CA MET A 228 -13.23 14.13 0.78
C MET A 228 -14.37 13.75 1.73
N LYS A 229 -15.54 14.38 1.59
CA LYS A 229 -16.71 14.05 2.39
C LYS A 229 -17.16 12.60 2.20
N TRP A 230 -17.24 12.14 0.94
CA TRP A 230 -17.66 10.77 0.63
C TRP A 230 -16.59 9.75 0.98
N LEU A 231 -15.31 10.08 0.79
CA LEU A 231 -14.18 9.24 1.22
C LEU A 231 -14.23 9.02 2.73
N SER A 232 -14.39 10.10 3.51
CA SER A 232 -14.48 10.01 4.98
C SER A 232 -15.66 9.16 5.41
N ARG A 233 -16.84 9.34 4.79
CA ARG A 233 -18.03 8.55 5.12
C ARG A 233 -17.86 7.06 4.79
N SER A 234 -17.24 6.76 3.65
CA SER A 234 -16.89 5.38 3.28
C SER A 234 -15.95 4.72 4.30
N ALA A 235 -14.92 5.44 4.73
CA ALA A 235 -13.97 4.99 5.74
C ALA A 235 -14.62 4.77 7.12
N GLU A 236 -15.50 5.69 7.53
CA GLU A 236 -16.31 5.58 8.76
C GLU A 236 -17.24 4.37 8.71
N ASN A 237 -17.83 4.08 7.55
CA ASN A 237 -18.67 2.91 7.30
C ASN A 237 -17.87 1.61 7.10
N GLY A 238 -16.55 1.66 7.30
CA GLY A 238 -15.70 0.48 7.42
C GLY A 238 -15.10 -0.03 6.13
N TYR A 239 -15.17 0.69 5.00
CA TYR A 239 -14.54 0.24 3.76
C TYR A 239 -13.02 0.34 3.85
N ALA A 240 -12.33 -0.79 3.85
CA ALA A 240 -10.89 -0.87 4.13
C ALA A 240 -10.05 -0.03 3.15
N ARG A 241 -10.39 -0.01 1.86
CA ARG A 241 -9.70 0.81 0.87
C ARG A 241 -9.88 2.31 1.15
N ALA A 242 -11.11 2.73 1.50
CA ALA A 242 -11.34 4.14 1.85
C ALA A 242 -10.61 4.53 3.14
N GLN A 243 -10.51 3.63 4.11
CA GLN A 243 -9.71 3.86 5.33
C GLN A 243 -8.23 4.04 5.02
N TYR A 244 -7.69 3.24 4.10
CA TYR A 244 -6.32 3.38 3.63
C TYR A 244 -6.11 4.71 2.92
N GLU A 245 -6.94 5.07 1.95
CA GLU A 245 -6.79 6.32 1.19
C GLU A 245 -7.04 7.58 2.05
N LEU A 246 -7.97 7.50 3.02
CA LEU A 246 -8.15 8.58 3.99
C LEU A 246 -6.91 8.73 4.90
N ALA A 247 -6.27 7.62 5.25
CA ALA A 247 -5.01 7.65 5.97
C ALA A 247 -3.90 8.33 5.15
N ASP A 248 -3.80 8.03 3.86
CA ASP A 248 -2.87 8.70 2.94
C ASP A 248 -3.13 10.21 2.85
N CYS A 249 -4.41 10.62 2.83
CA CYS A 249 -4.78 12.04 2.87
C CYS A 249 -4.26 12.72 4.14
N TYR A 250 -4.43 12.12 5.31
CA TYR A 250 -3.88 12.66 6.56
C TYR A 250 -2.36 12.59 6.62
N TYR A 251 -1.75 11.55 6.06
CA TYR A 251 -0.30 11.40 6.06
C TYR A 251 0.39 12.49 5.23
N ASN A 252 -0.15 12.78 4.04
CA ASN A 252 0.41 13.72 3.07
C ASN A 252 -0.14 15.15 3.20
N GLY A 253 -1.26 15.35 3.92
CA GLY A 253 -1.95 16.65 3.98
C GLY A 253 -2.75 16.97 2.71
N THR A 254 -3.29 15.95 2.03
CA THR A 254 -4.07 16.12 0.80
C THR A 254 -5.54 16.30 1.13
N GLY A 255 -6.09 17.48 0.89
CA GLY A 255 -7.50 17.81 1.20
C GLY A 255 -7.83 17.99 2.68
N VAL A 256 -6.92 17.61 3.58
CA VAL A 256 -6.98 17.79 5.04
C VAL A 256 -5.60 18.22 5.54
N PRO A 257 -5.51 18.91 6.70
CA PRO A 257 -4.21 19.18 7.31
C PRO A 257 -3.46 17.88 7.61
N ALA A 258 -2.16 17.86 7.36
CA ALA A 258 -1.33 16.68 7.63
C ALA A 258 -1.34 16.32 9.12
N ASP A 259 -1.69 15.08 9.43
CA ASP A 259 -1.68 14.49 10.77
C ASP A 259 -1.31 13.01 10.68
N LYS A 260 0.00 12.73 10.84
CA LYS A 260 0.51 11.35 10.79
C LYS A 260 -0.05 10.46 11.90
N ALA A 261 -0.45 11.03 13.04
CA ALA A 261 -1.01 10.23 14.13
C ALA A 261 -2.44 9.79 13.81
N GLU A 262 -3.24 10.66 13.17
CA GLU A 262 -4.56 10.28 12.67
C GLU A 262 -4.45 9.29 11.50
N ALA A 263 -3.50 9.49 10.59
CA ALA A 263 -3.21 8.54 9.49
C ALA A 263 -2.97 7.12 10.02
N VAL A 264 -2.12 6.96 11.03
CA VAL A 264 -1.83 5.65 11.65
C VAL A 264 -3.07 4.98 12.23
N LYS A 265 -4.03 5.73 12.76
CA LYS A 265 -5.29 5.15 13.26
C LYS A 265 -6.12 4.55 12.12
N TRP A 266 -6.19 5.25 10.98
CA TRP A 266 -6.93 4.80 9.82
C TRP A 266 -6.22 3.64 9.11
N TYR A 267 -4.88 3.69 8.92
CA TYR A 267 -4.10 2.55 8.44
C TYR A 267 -4.33 1.31 9.28
N ARG A 268 -4.37 1.45 10.62
CA ARG A 268 -4.61 0.32 11.51
C ARG A 268 -5.99 -0.31 11.29
N LYS A 269 -7.05 0.49 11.14
CA LYS A 269 -8.39 -0.02 10.85
C LYS A 269 -8.43 -0.82 9.55
N ALA A 270 -7.78 -0.32 8.50
CA ALA A 270 -7.68 -1.04 7.23
C ALA A 270 -6.82 -2.31 7.34
N ALA A 271 -5.69 -2.24 8.04
CA ALA A 271 -4.77 -3.36 8.26
C ALA A 271 -5.42 -4.50 9.08
N GLU A 272 -6.22 -4.16 10.10
CA GLU A 272 -6.99 -5.12 10.90
C GLU A 272 -8.05 -5.86 10.09
N GLN A 273 -8.54 -5.26 8.99
CA GLN A 273 -9.40 -5.91 8.03
C GLN A 273 -8.64 -6.75 6.99
N GLY A 274 -7.31 -6.79 7.06
CA GLY A 274 -6.47 -7.55 6.13
C GLY A 274 -6.09 -6.80 4.85
N TYR A 275 -6.30 -5.47 4.78
CA TYR A 275 -5.89 -4.69 3.61
C TYR A 275 -4.35 -4.65 3.54
N ILE A 276 -3.80 -5.27 2.49
CA ILE A 276 -2.36 -5.58 2.39
C ILE A 276 -1.52 -4.31 2.43
N ASP A 277 -1.87 -3.31 1.59
CA ASP A 277 -1.12 -2.07 1.50
C ASP A 277 -1.10 -1.32 2.86
N ALA A 278 -2.24 -1.35 3.58
CA ALA A 278 -2.30 -0.75 4.92
C ALA A 278 -1.44 -1.50 5.94
N GLN A 279 -1.33 -2.83 5.86
CA GLN A 279 -0.45 -3.61 6.74
C GLN A 279 1.01 -3.26 6.49
N TYR A 280 1.41 -3.15 5.22
CA TYR A 280 2.76 -2.76 4.83
C TYR A 280 3.12 -1.35 5.31
N VAL A 281 2.27 -0.35 5.01
CA VAL A 281 2.52 1.05 5.38
C VAL A 281 2.48 1.22 6.91
N LEU A 282 1.55 0.58 7.62
CA LEU A 282 1.50 0.62 9.08
C LEU A 282 2.77 0.04 9.71
N ALA A 283 3.31 -1.03 9.14
CA ALA A 283 4.58 -1.59 9.58
C ALA A 283 5.71 -0.57 9.42
N GLY A 284 5.77 0.13 8.29
CA GLY A 284 6.70 1.24 8.02
C GLY A 284 6.58 2.38 9.05
N CYS A 285 5.35 2.78 9.37
CA CYS A 285 5.09 3.81 10.39
C CYS A 285 5.66 3.41 11.77
N TYR A 286 5.49 2.16 12.19
CA TYR A 286 6.09 1.66 13.42
C TYR A 286 7.61 1.57 13.36
N TYR A 287 8.17 1.20 12.20
CA TYR A 287 9.60 1.07 11.99
C TYR A 287 10.31 2.43 12.03
N ALA A 288 9.76 3.43 11.34
CA ALA A 288 10.32 4.77 11.21
C ALA A 288 9.95 5.72 12.36
N ALA A 289 8.98 5.37 13.23
CA ALA A 289 8.39 6.24 14.25
C ALA A 289 7.58 7.41 13.65
N GLU A 290 6.82 7.15 12.62
CA GLU A 290 5.99 8.16 11.94
C GLU A 290 4.55 8.10 12.44
N GLY A 291 4.10 9.17 13.09
CA GLY A 291 2.76 9.26 13.68
C GLY A 291 2.49 8.32 14.85
N VAL A 292 3.46 7.49 15.24
CA VAL A 292 3.37 6.51 16.32
C VAL A 292 4.75 6.30 16.96
N ALA A 293 4.78 5.88 18.22
CA ALA A 293 6.03 5.52 18.88
C ALA A 293 6.69 4.32 18.18
N ARG A 294 8.03 4.39 18.01
CA ARG A 294 8.79 3.31 17.36
C ARG A 294 8.56 1.98 18.05
N SER A 295 8.24 0.96 17.26
CA SER A 295 8.10 -0.41 17.74
C SER A 295 8.46 -1.40 16.63
N TYR A 296 9.70 -1.83 16.60
CA TYR A 296 10.12 -2.86 15.64
C TYR A 296 9.35 -4.18 15.79
N LYS A 297 8.86 -4.48 17.00
CA LYS A 297 8.03 -5.68 17.22
C LYS A 297 6.68 -5.58 16.51
N GLU A 298 6.01 -4.42 16.57
CA GLU A 298 4.77 -4.19 15.82
C GLU A 298 5.04 -4.11 14.32
N ALA A 299 6.14 -3.48 13.89
CA ALA A 299 6.54 -3.46 12.49
C ALA A 299 6.68 -4.89 11.92
N VAL A 300 7.42 -5.75 12.60
CA VAL A 300 7.56 -7.17 12.20
C VAL A 300 6.22 -7.89 12.15
N ARG A 301 5.33 -7.64 13.12
CA ARG A 301 3.99 -8.25 13.14
C ARG A 301 3.21 -7.93 11.88
N TRP A 302 3.21 -6.65 11.48
CA TRP A 302 2.44 -6.19 10.32
C TRP A 302 3.12 -6.54 8.99
N TYR A 303 4.46 -6.45 8.89
CA TYR A 303 5.18 -6.97 7.72
C TYR A 303 4.91 -8.46 7.52
N LYS A 304 4.88 -9.24 8.62
CA LYS A 304 4.57 -10.67 8.52
C LYS A 304 3.13 -10.90 8.04
N ALA A 305 2.16 -10.10 8.49
CA ALA A 305 0.78 -10.22 8.05
C ALA A 305 0.61 -9.93 6.54
N ALA A 306 1.30 -8.91 6.01
CA ALA A 306 1.31 -8.61 4.58
C ALA A 306 2.08 -9.70 3.78
N ALA A 307 3.22 -10.16 4.31
CA ALA A 307 4.04 -11.21 3.71
C ALA A 307 3.28 -12.55 3.57
N GLU A 308 2.47 -12.92 4.57
CA GLU A 308 1.61 -14.11 4.53
C GLU A 308 0.54 -14.03 3.43
N GLN A 309 0.20 -12.82 2.96
CA GLN A 309 -0.67 -12.58 1.81
C GLN A 309 0.09 -12.47 0.47
N GLY A 310 1.41 -12.63 0.49
CA GLY A 310 2.26 -12.66 -0.71
C GLY A 310 2.75 -11.29 -1.17
N ASP A 311 2.73 -10.28 -0.31
CA ASP A 311 3.32 -8.98 -0.61
C ASP A 311 4.84 -9.07 -0.64
N ALA A 312 5.44 -8.85 -1.82
CA ALA A 312 6.87 -9.05 -2.05
C ALA A 312 7.74 -8.06 -1.27
N ASP A 313 7.28 -6.81 -1.12
CA ASP A 313 8.02 -5.78 -0.40
C ASP A 313 7.94 -6.00 1.12
N ALA A 314 6.79 -6.46 1.63
CA ALA A 314 6.69 -6.86 3.03
C ALA A 314 7.58 -8.07 3.35
N ILE A 315 7.68 -9.05 2.44
CA ILE A 315 8.60 -10.19 2.57
C ILE A 315 10.05 -9.68 2.65
N CYS A 316 10.43 -8.71 1.80
CA CYS A 316 11.75 -8.09 1.81
C CYS A 316 12.02 -7.35 3.11
N GLN A 317 11.09 -6.51 3.59
CA GLN A 317 11.26 -5.78 4.86
C GLN A 317 11.32 -6.73 6.07
N LEU A 318 10.61 -7.84 6.03
CA LEU A 318 10.74 -8.89 7.04
C LEU A 318 12.14 -9.51 7.03
N ALA A 319 12.73 -9.74 5.84
CA ALA A 319 14.11 -10.18 5.69
C ALA A 319 15.09 -9.15 6.30
N ASN A 320 14.91 -7.86 6.00
CA ASN A 320 15.68 -6.76 6.60
C ASN A 320 15.62 -6.78 8.14
N CYS A 321 14.44 -7.06 8.71
CA CYS A 321 14.28 -7.19 10.17
C CYS A 321 15.10 -8.34 10.74
N TYR A 322 15.16 -9.51 10.09
CA TYR A 322 16.00 -10.64 10.52
C TYR A 322 17.49 -10.37 10.30
N TYR A 323 17.85 -9.65 9.25
CA TYR A 323 19.23 -9.28 8.93
C TYR A 323 19.83 -8.32 9.97
N THR A 324 19.03 -7.34 10.41
CA THR A 324 19.44 -6.31 11.38
C THR A 324 19.16 -6.66 12.83
N GLY A 325 18.29 -7.63 13.10
CA GLY A 325 17.80 -7.96 14.44
C GLY A 325 16.75 -6.97 14.98
N ASN A 326 16.13 -6.16 14.12
CA ASN A 326 15.12 -5.18 14.51
C ASN A 326 13.77 -5.87 14.76
N GLY A 327 13.33 -5.91 16.03
CA GLY A 327 12.04 -6.50 16.42
C GLY A 327 12.00 -8.02 16.50
N VAL A 328 13.04 -8.68 15.98
CA VAL A 328 13.27 -10.13 16.03
C VAL A 328 14.71 -10.42 16.42
N LYS A 329 15.00 -11.66 16.83
CA LYS A 329 16.39 -12.07 17.03
C LYS A 329 17.10 -12.07 15.67
N LEU A 330 18.30 -11.45 15.61
CA LEU A 330 19.16 -11.47 14.43
C LEU A 330 19.38 -12.92 13.97
N ASP A 331 19.11 -13.18 12.68
CA ASP A 331 19.23 -14.50 12.08
C ASP A 331 19.46 -14.35 10.56
N ILE A 332 20.73 -14.29 10.17
CA ILE A 332 21.15 -14.09 8.79
C ILE A 332 20.63 -15.22 7.88
N GLY A 333 20.65 -16.47 8.39
CA GLY A 333 20.17 -17.61 7.62
C GLY A 333 18.67 -17.52 7.29
N LYS A 334 17.86 -16.99 8.20
CA LYS A 334 16.45 -16.68 7.92
C LYS A 334 16.31 -15.48 6.99
N ALA A 335 17.10 -14.43 7.19
CA ALA A 335 17.08 -13.28 6.31
C ALA A 335 17.30 -13.68 4.85
N MET A 336 18.32 -14.52 4.56
CA MET A 336 18.59 -15.02 3.21
C MET A 336 17.43 -15.84 2.62
N LYS A 337 16.73 -16.63 3.44
CA LYS A 337 15.54 -17.37 2.98
C LYS A 337 14.39 -16.43 2.62
N TRP A 338 14.18 -15.39 3.42
CA TRP A 338 13.13 -14.40 3.16
C TRP A 338 13.48 -13.51 1.97
N TYR A 339 14.74 -13.05 1.82
CA TYR A 339 15.16 -12.33 0.61
C TYR A 339 14.95 -13.15 -0.66
N LYS A 340 15.27 -14.47 -0.60
CA LYS A 340 15.01 -15.33 -1.75
C LYS A 340 13.51 -15.44 -2.05
N ALA A 341 12.68 -15.63 -1.05
CA ALA A 341 11.23 -15.67 -1.22
C ALA A 341 10.68 -14.34 -1.77
N ALA A 342 11.21 -13.19 -1.32
CA ALA A 342 10.84 -11.87 -1.83
C ALA A 342 11.28 -11.69 -3.30
N ALA A 343 12.48 -12.11 -3.66
CA ALA A 343 12.98 -12.07 -5.03
C ALA A 343 12.15 -12.96 -5.95
N ASP A 344 11.83 -14.19 -5.51
CA ASP A 344 10.95 -15.12 -6.24
C ASP A 344 9.53 -14.54 -6.40
N ALA A 345 9.08 -13.68 -5.48
CA ALA A 345 7.82 -12.94 -5.55
C ALA A 345 7.90 -11.64 -6.38
N GLY A 346 9.09 -11.26 -6.87
CA GLY A 346 9.30 -10.11 -7.75
C GLY A 346 9.79 -8.83 -7.06
N SER A 347 10.22 -8.87 -5.79
CA SER A 347 10.79 -7.69 -5.13
C SER A 347 12.16 -7.33 -5.70
N ALA A 348 12.25 -6.18 -6.36
CA ALA A 348 13.48 -5.67 -6.92
C ALA A 348 14.52 -5.31 -5.82
N GLU A 349 14.07 -4.80 -4.66
CA GLU A 349 14.93 -4.56 -3.51
C GLU A 349 15.56 -5.85 -2.98
N ALA A 350 14.78 -6.93 -2.87
CA ALA A 350 15.30 -8.22 -2.43
C ALA A 350 16.31 -8.83 -3.41
N MET A 351 16.07 -8.67 -4.72
CA MET A 351 17.03 -9.07 -5.75
C MET A 351 18.35 -8.32 -5.58
N PHE A 352 18.30 -7.01 -5.31
CA PHE A 352 19.48 -6.21 -5.03
C PHE A 352 20.22 -6.69 -3.77
N CYS A 353 19.50 -6.89 -2.66
CA CYS A 353 20.11 -7.38 -1.42
C CYS A 353 20.81 -8.74 -1.61
N LEU A 354 20.18 -9.66 -2.35
CA LEU A 354 20.81 -10.93 -2.68
C LEU A 354 22.01 -10.76 -3.61
N ALA A 355 21.96 -9.83 -4.56
CA ALA A 355 23.08 -9.53 -5.44
C ALA A 355 24.31 -9.05 -4.65
N GLU A 356 24.12 -8.15 -3.68
CA GLU A 356 25.16 -7.72 -2.75
C GLU A 356 25.79 -8.90 -1.99
N GLU A 357 24.93 -9.79 -1.44
CA GLU A 357 25.41 -10.96 -0.69
C GLU A 357 26.20 -11.95 -1.56
N TYR A 358 25.79 -12.17 -2.81
CA TYR A 358 26.57 -12.98 -3.74
C TYR A 358 27.83 -12.28 -4.25
N TYR A 359 27.82 -10.95 -4.31
CA TYR A 359 28.99 -10.18 -4.74
C TYR A 359 30.10 -10.15 -3.69
N TRP A 360 29.73 -9.86 -2.43
CA TRP A 360 30.69 -9.75 -1.34
C TRP A 360 31.03 -11.09 -0.69
N GLY A 361 30.11 -12.04 -0.73
CA GLY A 361 30.30 -13.39 -0.15
C GLY A 361 30.23 -13.42 1.39
N ASP A 362 29.49 -12.47 2.00
CA ASP A 362 29.45 -12.35 3.46
C ASP A 362 28.56 -13.43 4.10
N ALA A 363 27.30 -13.54 3.69
CA ALA A 363 26.34 -14.52 4.22
C ALA A 363 26.12 -15.71 3.28
N LEU A 364 26.33 -15.51 1.98
CA LEU A 364 26.27 -16.52 0.94
C LEU A 364 27.68 -16.72 0.36
N SER A 365 27.96 -17.89 -0.22
CA SER A 365 29.20 -18.08 -0.97
C SER A 365 29.23 -17.16 -2.18
N MET A 366 30.34 -16.44 -2.37
CA MET A 366 30.55 -15.52 -3.50
C MET A 366 30.25 -16.23 -4.83
N ASP A 367 29.40 -15.59 -5.63
CA ASP A 367 28.99 -16.02 -6.96
C ASP A 367 28.73 -14.79 -7.84
N ILE A 368 29.76 -14.40 -8.57
CA ILE A 368 29.77 -13.18 -9.38
C ILE A 368 28.75 -13.22 -10.53
N ASP A 369 28.55 -14.40 -11.15
CA ASP A 369 27.59 -14.54 -12.24
C ASP A 369 26.16 -14.37 -11.75
N LYS A 370 25.86 -14.95 -10.59
CA LYS A 370 24.54 -14.82 -9.95
C LYS A 370 24.28 -13.42 -9.42
N ALA A 371 25.29 -12.77 -8.84
CA ALA A 371 25.20 -11.37 -8.44
C ALA A 371 24.85 -10.48 -9.65
N ARG A 372 25.53 -10.70 -10.78
CA ARG A 372 25.24 -9.99 -12.02
C ARG A 372 23.80 -10.14 -12.50
N GLU A 373 23.29 -11.39 -12.56
CA GLU A 373 21.92 -11.68 -12.95
C GLU A 373 20.91 -10.95 -12.06
N LEU A 374 21.13 -11.00 -10.76
CA LEU A 374 20.25 -10.36 -9.77
C LEU A 374 20.31 -8.82 -9.81
N TYR A 375 21.49 -8.22 -10.01
CA TYR A 375 21.58 -6.76 -10.21
C TYR A 375 20.81 -6.31 -11.45
N LEU A 376 20.97 -7.05 -12.57
CA LEU A 376 20.23 -6.75 -13.80
C LEU A 376 18.72 -6.89 -13.60
N ALA A 377 18.27 -7.98 -13.00
CA ALA A 377 16.85 -8.20 -12.71
C ALA A 377 16.28 -7.13 -11.76
N SER A 378 17.03 -6.73 -10.74
CA SER A 378 16.66 -5.66 -9.84
C SER A 378 16.53 -4.30 -10.55
N ALA A 379 17.47 -3.99 -11.44
CA ALA A 379 17.43 -2.78 -12.25
C ALA A 379 16.23 -2.79 -13.21
N GLU A 380 15.97 -3.89 -13.90
CA GLU A 380 14.79 -4.08 -14.76
C GLU A 380 13.48 -3.92 -13.96
N GLY A 381 13.48 -4.33 -12.69
CA GLY A 381 12.39 -4.10 -11.73
C GLY A 381 12.26 -2.64 -11.26
N GLY A 382 13.11 -1.74 -11.74
CA GLY A 382 13.04 -0.30 -11.45
C GLY A 382 13.69 0.12 -10.13
N PHE A 383 14.58 -0.68 -9.55
CA PHE A 383 15.26 -0.33 -8.30
C PHE A 383 16.49 0.55 -8.56
N ALA A 384 16.38 1.85 -8.27
CA ALA A 384 17.44 2.83 -8.58
C ALA A 384 18.83 2.50 -8.00
N PRO A 385 18.99 1.97 -6.76
CA PRO A 385 20.27 1.55 -6.25
C PRO A 385 20.95 0.46 -7.09
N ALA A 386 20.18 -0.44 -7.73
CA ALA A 386 20.75 -1.49 -8.59
C ALA A 386 21.35 -0.89 -9.87
N TYR A 387 20.69 0.10 -10.47
CA TYR A 387 21.27 0.84 -11.59
C TYR A 387 22.59 1.51 -11.21
N LYS A 388 22.63 2.16 -10.02
CA LYS A 388 23.86 2.81 -9.54
C LYS A 388 24.96 1.79 -9.29
N ALA A 389 24.67 0.64 -8.68
CA ALA A 389 25.64 -0.42 -8.45
C ALA A 389 26.18 -1.01 -9.77
N LEU A 390 25.32 -1.23 -10.78
CA LEU A 390 25.78 -1.63 -12.12
C LEU A 390 26.71 -0.58 -12.73
N GLY A 391 26.42 0.70 -12.56
CA GLY A 391 27.31 1.77 -12.99
C GLY A 391 28.70 1.67 -12.33
N ASP A 392 28.77 1.42 -11.02
CA ASP A 392 30.02 1.23 -10.29
C ASP A 392 30.80 0.00 -10.82
N ILE A 393 30.11 -1.11 -10.99
CA ILE A 393 30.67 -2.37 -11.50
C ILE A 393 31.30 -2.19 -12.90
N TYR A 394 30.65 -1.41 -13.78
CA TYR A 394 31.21 -1.09 -15.09
C TYR A 394 32.38 -0.08 -15.02
N CYS A 395 32.38 0.83 -14.02
CA CYS A 395 33.53 1.69 -13.76
C CYS A 395 34.74 0.91 -13.29
N ASP A 396 34.54 -0.02 -12.35
CA ASP A 396 35.63 -0.80 -11.73
C ASP A 396 36.10 -1.96 -12.61
N GLY A 397 35.27 -2.41 -13.53
CA GLY A 397 35.56 -3.47 -14.50
C GLY A 397 35.65 -4.87 -13.91
N ILE A 398 35.20 -5.09 -12.68
CA ILE A 398 35.38 -6.37 -11.96
C ILE A 398 34.53 -7.50 -12.60
N MET A 399 33.27 -7.22 -12.95
CA MET A 399 32.37 -8.23 -13.52
C MET A 399 32.33 -8.26 -15.06
N PHE A 400 32.45 -7.09 -15.70
CA PHE A 400 32.16 -6.92 -17.14
C PHE A 400 33.36 -6.38 -17.93
N GLY A 401 34.47 -6.06 -17.25
CA GLY A 401 35.50 -5.19 -17.82
C GLY A 401 35.07 -3.72 -17.77
N THR A 402 36.04 -2.81 -17.76
CA THR A 402 35.78 -1.37 -17.64
C THR A 402 35.08 -0.82 -18.89
N ASP A 403 33.90 -0.24 -18.72
CA ASP A 403 33.12 0.45 -19.76
C ASP A 403 32.46 1.69 -19.17
N PHE A 404 33.13 2.83 -19.29
CA PHE A 404 32.64 4.09 -18.74
C PHE A 404 31.37 4.59 -19.44
N SER A 405 31.13 4.24 -20.71
CA SER A 405 29.92 4.65 -21.42
C SER A 405 28.70 3.94 -20.86
N LYS A 406 28.79 2.63 -20.65
CA LYS A 406 27.73 1.88 -19.98
C LYS A 406 27.54 2.30 -18.52
N ALA A 407 28.64 2.56 -17.81
CA ALA A 407 28.55 3.07 -16.44
C ALA A 407 27.74 4.38 -16.39
N PHE A 408 28.02 5.30 -17.32
CA PHE A 408 27.28 6.55 -17.43
C PHE A 408 25.79 6.34 -17.75
N GLU A 409 25.44 5.42 -18.68
CA GLU A 409 24.05 5.06 -19.01
C GLU A 409 23.30 4.56 -17.77
N TYR A 410 23.90 3.67 -16.99
CA TYR A 410 23.29 3.17 -15.76
C TYR A 410 23.16 4.24 -14.67
N TYR A 411 24.19 5.07 -14.46
CA TYR A 411 24.08 6.20 -13.54
C TYR A 411 22.98 7.17 -13.97
N MET A 412 22.84 7.44 -15.27
CA MET A 412 21.81 8.33 -15.79
C MET A 412 20.41 7.77 -15.50
N SER A 413 20.20 6.46 -15.71
CA SER A 413 18.92 5.80 -15.41
C SER A 413 18.55 5.97 -13.93
N ALA A 414 19.47 5.72 -13.01
CA ALA A 414 19.22 5.92 -11.58
C ALA A 414 19.04 7.42 -11.21
N ALA A 415 19.78 8.32 -11.85
CA ALA A 415 19.71 9.75 -11.59
C ALA A 415 18.38 10.38 -12.05
N GLU A 416 17.84 9.90 -13.17
CA GLU A 416 16.52 10.30 -13.68
C GLU A 416 15.38 9.83 -12.77
N MET A 417 15.56 8.70 -12.09
CA MET A 417 14.65 8.22 -11.02
C MET A 417 14.77 9.04 -9.72
N GLY A 418 15.67 10.03 -9.69
CA GLY A 418 15.85 10.92 -8.55
C GLY A 418 16.86 10.46 -7.51
N PHE A 419 17.60 9.36 -7.74
CA PHE A 419 18.54 8.83 -6.75
C PHE A 419 19.77 9.75 -6.60
N ALA A 420 19.96 10.33 -5.41
CA ALA A 420 20.95 11.38 -5.17
C ALA A 420 22.39 10.95 -5.43
N ASP A 421 22.77 9.72 -5.02
CA ASP A 421 24.11 9.17 -5.25
C ASP A 421 24.41 8.99 -6.73
N ALA A 422 23.42 8.60 -7.53
CA ALA A 422 23.55 8.48 -8.97
C ALA A 422 23.62 9.86 -9.65
N GLN A 423 22.86 10.85 -9.17
CA GLN A 423 22.97 12.24 -9.65
C GLN A 423 24.37 12.80 -9.41
N TYR A 424 24.97 12.49 -8.25
CA TYR A 424 26.37 12.81 -7.97
C TYR A 424 27.33 12.08 -8.92
N SER A 425 27.10 10.79 -9.19
CA SER A 425 27.93 10.00 -10.11
C SER A 425 27.87 10.54 -11.55
N VAL A 426 26.66 10.87 -12.05
CA VAL A 426 26.48 11.53 -13.37
C VAL A 426 27.21 12.86 -13.43
N ALA A 427 27.10 13.70 -12.39
CA ALA A 427 27.82 14.97 -12.30
C ALA A 427 29.33 14.76 -12.36
N THR A 428 29.84 13.74 -11.68
CA THR A 428 31.26 13.37 -11.66
C THR A 428 31.72 12.85 -13.02
N CYS A 429 30.87 12.12 -13.76
CA CYS A 429 31.16 11.71 -15.14
C CYS A 429 31.32 12.91 -16.06
N TYR A 430 30.38 13.86 -16.03
CA TYR A 430 30.51 15.12 -16.80
C TYR A 430 31.71 15.95 -16.38
N TYR A 431 32.00 16.05 -15.08
CA TYR A 431 33.12 16.82 -14.56
C TYR A 431 34.47 16.27 -15.05
N ASN A 432 34.61 14.94 -15.11
CA ASN A 432 35.85 14.26 -15.48
C ASN A 432 35.93 13.85 -16.96
N GLY A 433 34.84 13.92 -17.73
CA GLY A 433 34.78 13.40 -19.10
C GLY A 433 34.87 11.87 -19.16
N LYS A 434 34.27 11.15 -18.18
CA LYS A 434 34.29 9.69 -18.12
C LYS A 434 32.96 9.11 -18.65
N GLY A 435 33.03 8.40 -19.78
CA GLY A 435 31.86 7.82 -20.43
C GLY A 435 30.96 8.82 -21.18
N VAL A 436 31.27 10.10 -21.07
CA VAL A 436 30.58 11.23 -21.70
C VAL A 436 31.61 12.35 -21.93
N GLU A 437 31.36 13.23 -22.90
CA GLU A 437 32.19 14.41 -23.10
C GLU A 437 32.16 15.32 -21.86
N GLN A 438 33.34 15.89 -21.51
CA GLN A 438 33.46 16.77 -20.35
C GLN A 438 32.59 18.01 -20.52
N ASP A 439 31.70 18.25 -19.55
CA ASP A 439 30.84 19.42 -19.49
C ASP A 439 30.64 19.89 -18.05
N PHE A 440 31.35 20.94 -17.66
CA PHE A 440 31.23 21.48 -16.30
C PHE A 440 29.86 22.13 -16.02
N VAL A 441 29.15 22.62 -17.05
CA VAL A 441 27.81 23.20 -16.85
C VAL A 441 26.82 22.12 -16.51
N GLU A 442 26.83 21.02 -17.26
CA GLU A 442 25.99 19.84 -16.92
C GLU A 442 26.40 19.22 -15.59
N ALA A 443 27.71 19.13 -15.30
CA ALA A 443 28.16 18.64 -13.99
C ALA A 443 27.57 19.46 -12.84
N VAL A 444 27.59 20.78 -12.91
CA VAL A 444 27.00 21.66 -11.89
C VAL A 444 25.49 21.45 -11.77
N ARG A 445 24.78 21.30 -12.88
CA ARG A 445 23.31 21.02 -12.86
C ARG A 445 22.98 19.77 -12.07
N TRP A 446 23.71 18.69 -12.30
CA TRP A 446 23.50 17.43 -11.61
C TRP A 446 23.97 17.47 -10.16
N TYR A 447 25.11 18.13 -9.85
CA TYR A 447 25.52 18.36 -8.46
C TYR A 447 24.47 19.16 -7.68
N ILE A 448 23.80 20.16 -8.28
CA ILE A 448 22.71 20.90 -7.63
C ILE A 448 21.54 19.97 -7.29
N LYS A 449 21.15 19.08 -8.21
CA LYS A 449 20.07 18.11 -7.94
C LYS A 449 20.40 17.22 -6.74
N ALA A 450 21.62 16.67 -6.69
CA ALA A 450 22.05 15.86 -5.55
C ALA A 450 22.16 16.68 -4.26
N ALA A 451 22.71 17.89 -4.32
CA ALA A 451 22.87 18.77 -3.16
C ALA A 451 21.53 19.19 -2.54
N ASN A 452 20.49 19.38 -3.37
CA ASN A 452 19.13 19.67 -2.90
C ASN A 452 18.53 18.50 -2.10
N GLN A 453 19.02 17.29 -2.32
CA GLN A 453 18.69 16.11 -1.52
C GLN A 453 19.68 15.89 -0.35
N SER A 454 20.44 16.93 0.00
CA SER A 454 21.43 16.92 1.10
C SER A 454 22.62 15.98 0.88
N HIS A 455 22.97 15.66 -0.36
CA HIS A 455 24.19 14.89 -0.66
C HIS A 455 25.43 15.75 -0.41
N MET A 456 26.20 15.43 0.63
CA MET A 456 27.27 16.30 1.14
C MET A 456 28.48 16.39 0.21
N ASP A 457 28.84 15.30 -0.48
CA ASP A 457 29.93 15.34 -1.46
C ASP A 457 29.56 16.16 -2.69
N ALA A 458 28.28 16.20 -3.09
CA ALA A 458 27.81 17.09 -4.14
C ALA A 458 27.94 18.58 -3.73
N LYS A 459 27.63 18.91 -2.47
CA LYS A 459 27.85 20.27 -1.93
C LYS A 459 29.33 20.65 -1.94
N TYR A 460 30.19 19.72 -1.54
CA TYR A 460 31.64 19.93 -1.62
C TYR A 460 32.11 20.19 -3.05
N GLN A 461 31.65 19.41 -4.03
CA GLN A 461 32.02 19.62 -5.43
C GLN A 461 31.45 20.94 -6.00
N LEU A 462 30.22 21.35 -5.59
CA LEU A 462 29.68 22.67 -5.93
C LEU A 462 30.52 23.81 -5.37
N ALA A 463 31.04 23.65 -4.16
CA ALA A 463 31.95 24.62 -3.58
C ALA A 463 33.24 24.78 -4.45
N ILE A 464 33.81 23.66 -4.90
CA ILE A 464 34.96 23.65 -5.82
C ILE A 464 34.62 24.34 -7.15
N CYS A 465 33.43 24.04 -7.71
CA CYS A 465 32.98 24.66 -8.96
C CYS A 465 32.85 26.18 -8.83
N HIS A 466 32.20 26.66 -7.76
CA HIS A 466 32.11 28.12 -7.52
C HIS A 466 33.42 28.77 -7.16
N TYR A 467 34.33 28.06 -6.48
CA TYR A 467 35.65 28.61 -6.12
C TYR A 467 36.55 28.80 -7.36
N ASN A 468 36.53 27.82 -8.28
CA ASN A 468 37.40 27.80 -9.44
C ASN A 468 36.77 28.35 -10.73
N GLY A 469 35.44 28.52 -10.76
CA GLY A 469 34.70 28.94 -11.95
C GLY A 469 34.45 27.80 -12.95
N PHE A 470 34.33 26.56 -12.48
CA PHE A 470 34.01 25.41 -13.34
C PHE A 470 32.52 25.34 -13.62
N GLY A 471 32.08 25.59 -14.84
CA GLY A 471 30.68 25.57 -15.28
C GLY A 471 29.79 26.69 -14.70
N VAL A 472 30.34 27.52 -13.82
CA VAL A 472 29.67 28.67 -13.19
C VAL A 472 30.70 29.80 -13.01
N PRO A 473 30.29 31.08 -12.94
CA PRO A 473 31.17 32.17 -12.58
C PRO A 473 31.79 31.97 -11.18
N VAL A 474 33.03 32.41 -11.00
CA VAL A 474 33.69 32.40 -9.68
C VAL A 474 32.86 33.18 -8.68
N ASP A 475 32.51 32.52 -7.58
CA ASP A 475 31.77 33.11 -6.45
C ASP A 475 32.29 32.52 -5.14
N TYR A 476 33.27 33.18 -4.53
CA TYR A 476 33.87 32.71 -3.28
C TYR A 476 32.87 32.69 -2.09
N MET A 477 31.85 33.56 -2.11
CA MET A 477 30.84 33.54 -1.04
C MET A 477 29.97 32.29 -1.11
N LYS A 478 29.50 31.93 -2.31
CA LYS A 478 28.78 30.69 -2.50
C LYS A 478 29.64 29.46 -2.21
N ALA A 479 30.91 29.48 -2.66
CA ALA A 479 31.84 28.40 -2.36
C ALA A 479 31.99 28.19 -0.86
N VAL A 480 32.19 29.25 -0.08
CA VAL A 480 32.27 29.17 1.39
C VAL A 480 31.00 28.62 2.03
N ASN A 481 29.82 29.01 1.56
CA ASN A 481 28.57 28.50 2.07
C ASN A 481 28.44 26.97 1.87
N TYR A 482 28.73 26.48 0.67
CA TYR A 482 28.72 25.04 0.39
C TYR A 482 29.84 24.30 1.14
N TYR A 483 31.06 24.86 1.25
CA TYR A 483 32.10 24.27 2.08
C TYR A 483 31.67 24.19 3.54
N ALA A 484 31.01 25.23 4.08
CA ALA A 484 30.55 25.24 5.46
C ALA A 484 29.48 24.14 5.72
N GLU A 485 28.54 23.95 4.80
CA GLU A 485 27.55 22.90 4.92
C GLU A 485 28.19 21.50 4.91
N ALA A 486 29.08 21.22 3.98
CA ALA A 486 29.81 19.96 3.90
C ALA A 486 30.76 19.76 5.09
N ALA A 487 31.42 20.81 5.56
CA ALA A 487 32.32 20.78 6.72
C ALA A 487 31.58 20.49 8.03
N LEU A 488 30.40 21.07 8.21
CA LEU A 488 29.52 20.79 9.36
C LEU A 488 29.04 19.33 9.37
N ALA A 489 28.86 18.73 8.21
CA ALA A 489 28.53 17.32 8.06
C ALA A 489 29.75 16.38 8.28
N GLY A 490 30.94 16.95 8.51
CA GLY A 490 32.12 16.17 8.84
C GLY A 490 33.09 15.90 7.68
N ASN A 491 32.83 16.40 6.46
CA ASN A 491 33.72 16.21 5.32
C ASN A 491 35.08 16.93 5.59
N SER A 492 36.16 16.14 5.76
CA SER A 492 37.48 16.64 6.15
C SER A 492 38.12 17.55 5.09
N SER A 493 37.90 17.30 3.81
CA SER A 493 38.37 18.16 2.72
C SER A 493 37.66 19.50 2.73
N ALA A 494 36.33 19.50 2.93
CA ALA A 494 35.56 20.74 3.07
C ALA A 494 36.00 21.56 4.31
N GLN A 495 36.30 20.91 5.42
CA GLN A 495 36.84 21.57 6.64
C GLN A 495 38.19 22.22 6.35
N TYR A 496 39.06 21.55 5.59
CA TYR A 496 40.32 22.10 5.19
C TYR A 496 40.16 23.34 4.30
N GLU A 497 39.35 23.23 3.24
CA GLU A 497 39.14 24.34 2.28
C GLU A 497 38.44 25.53 2.97
N LEU A 498 37.47 25.29 3.84
CA LEU A 498 36.82 26.33 4.64
C LEU A 498 37.83 27.03 5.56
N GLY A 499 38.70 26.26 6.20
CA GLY A 499 39.80 26.79 7.01
C GLY A 499 40.74 27.67 6.21
N MET A 500 41.08 27.28 4.99
CA MET A 500 41.90 28.06 4.07
C MET A 500 41.20 29.32 3.57
N CYS A 501 39.89 29.28 3.32
CA CYS A 501 39.10 30.46 2.99
C CYS A 501 39.14 31.50 4.12
N TYR A 502 38.95 31.09 5.37
CA TYR A 502 39.11 31.99 6.52
C TYR A 502 40.53 32.51 6.71
N TYR A 503 41.55 31.69 6.43
CA TYR A 503 42.93 32.12 6.53
C TYR A 503 43.28 33.17 5.48
N ASN A 504 42.84 32.97 4.24
CA ASN A 504 43.16 33.87 3.11
C ASN A 504 42.19 35.06 3.01
N GLY A 505 41.00 35.01 3.64
CA GLY A 505 39.95 36.01 3.47
C GLY A 505 39.24 35.92 2.12
N GLN A 506 39.08 34.69 1.59
CA GLN A 506 38.39 34.44 0.32
C GLN A 506 36.93 34.09 0.56
N GLY A 507 36.00 34.92 0.09
CA GLY A 507 34.56 34.80 0.29
C GLY A 507 34.05 35.07 1.71
N VAL A 508 34.97 35.26 2.66
CA VAL A 508 34.74 35.63 4.07
C VAL A 508 35.79 36.61 4.56
N VAL A 509 35.48 37.33 5.63
CA VAL A 509 36.45 38.16 6.32
C VAL A 509 37.55 37.25 6.90
N ARG A 510 38.82 37.64 6.65
CA ARG A 510 39.97 36.89 7.17
C ARG A 510 39.88 36.73 8.69
N ASN A 511 39.92 35.48 9.14
CA ASN A 511 39.83 35.12 10.57
C ASN A 511 40.73 33.93 10.87
N VAL A 512 41.91 34.19 11.41
CA VAL A 512 42.90 33.14 11.71
C VAL A 512 42.45 32.21 12.85
N ALA A 513 41.58 32.67 13.75
CA ALA A 513 41.08 31.84 14.84
C ALA A 513 40.07 30.80 14.28
N GLU A 514 39.11 31.22 13.45
CA GLU A 514 38.21 30.30 12.77
C GLU A 514 38.96 29.38 11.79
N ALA A 515 39.95 29.90 11.05
CA ALA A 515 40.79 29.07 10.21
C ALA A 515 41.42 27.91 10.98
N LYS A 516 42.05 28.21 12.13
CA LYS A 516 42.66 27.17 12.98
C LYS A 516 41.65 26.13 13.44
N LYS A 517 40.45 26.54 13.90
CA LYS A 517 39.41 25.67 14.36
C LYS A 517 39.01 24.64 13.28
N TRP A 518 38.74 25.10 12.05
CA TRP A 518 38.38 24.23 10.95
C TRP A 518 39.53 23.32 10.50
N LEU A 519 40.72 23.83 10.45
CA LEU A 519 41.92 23.03 10.15
C LEU A 519 42.21 21.99 11.25
N GLU A 520 41.92 22.29 12.52
CA GLU A 520 42.01 21.31 13.62
C GLU A 520 41.00 20.17 13.49
N TYR A 521 39.74 20.47 13.06
CA TYR A 521 38.78 19.42 12.77
C TYR A 521 39.22 18.52 11.60
N ALA A 522 39.74 19.10 10.51
CA ALA A 522 40.26 18.32 9.40
C ALA A 522 41.49 17.49 9.81
N ALA A 523 42.43 18.09 10.59
CA ALA A 523 43.64 17.43 11.07
C ALA A 523 43.34 16.27 12.04
N ALA A 524 42.26 16.36 12.84
CA ALA A 524 41.78 15.28 13.70
C ALA A 524 41.30 14.07 12.90
N GLN A 525 40.87 14.29 11.66
CA GLN A 525 40.49 13.24 10.69
C GLN A 525 41.68 12.83 9.77
N GLU A 526 42.91 13.03 10.24
CA GLU A 526 44.15 12.67 9.54
C GLU A 526 44.40 13.40 8.21
N HIS A 527 43.73 14.55 7.92
CA HIS A 527 43.94 15.33 6.70
C HIS A 527 45.33 15.97 6.68
N GLU A 528 46.25 15.45 5.84
CA GLU A 528 47.65 15.81 5.85
C GLU A 528 47.93 17.28 5.55
N ASP A 529 47.16 17.88 4.59
CA ASP A 529 47.39 19.29 4.24
C ASP A 529 46.89 20.25 5.33
N ALA A 530 45.86 19.85 6.09
CA ALA A 530 45.43 20.58 7.28
C ALA A 530 46.49 20.57 8.38
N LYS A 531 47.16 19.42 8.62
CA LYS A 531 48.30 19.32 9.53
C LYS A 531 49.46 20.23 9.11
N LYS A 532 49.78 20.29 7.81
CA LYS A 532 50.82 21.19 7.25
C LYS A 532 50.42 22.64 7.43
N ALA A 533 49.18 23.02 7.09
CA ALA A 533 48.68 24.39 7.23
C ALA A 533 48.74 24.88 8.68
N LEU A 534 48.33 24.06 9.66
CA LEU A 534 48.45 24.40 11.08
C LEU A 534 49.88 24.64 11.53
N LYS A 535 50.83 23.82 11.06
CA LYS A 535 52.27 24.03 11.35
C LYS A 535 52.78 25.36 10.78
N LYS A 536 52.32 25.75 9.59
CA LYS A 536 52.67 27.05 8.96
C LYS A 536 52.11 28.23 9.76
N ILE A 537 50.81 28.18 10.09
CA ILE A 537 50.14 29.24 10.85
C ILE A 537 50.74 29.41 12.27
N LYS A 538 51.29 28.36 12.88
CA LYS A 538 51.99 28.44 14.16
C LYS A 538 53.37 29.12 14.06
N LYS A 539 54.03 29.07 12.89
CA LYS A 539 55.34 29.69 12.67
C LYS A 539 55.24 31.17 12.32
N GLU A 540 54.10 31.63 11.86
CA GLU A 540 53.84 33.05 11.48
C GLU A 540 53.46 33.93 12.69
N LYS A 541 53.43 33.35 13.92
CA LYS A 541 53.37 34.05 15.20
C LYS A 541 54.77 34.36 15.72
#